data_9476a12e5b568f44eae05978ca89fd7a
#
_entry.id   9476a12e5b568f44eae05978ca89fd7a
#
_cell.length_a   1.000
_cell.length_b   1.000
_cell.length_c   1.000
_cell.angle_alpha   90.00
_cell.angle_beta   90.00
_cell.angle_gamma   90.00
#
_symmetry.space_group_name_H-M   'P 1'
#
loop_
_entity.id
_entity.type
_entity.pdbx_description
1 polymer ?
#
loop_
_entity_poly.entity_id
_entity_poly.type
_entity_poly.pdbx_seq_one_letter_code
_entity_poly.pdbx_strand_id
1 'polypeptide(L)'
;TGQPLEVPVVNPSLRCAMAEYLQEIRWNVSYSEREANVEAKKEHLKKELLQAKLLVPVKFEKTEGLNKGQNTIDAEKQDNLFFPRIENNEHKQFLPMFTDWLEFQKAYKREEWGCMVFSLADGLRAAAGDPAVINPLTENLILDRALVKEIAEMYRSSSKNA
;
A
#
# COMPACT_ATOMS: atom_id res chain seq x y z
N THR A 1 8.22 19.33 -22.12
CA THR A 1 7.33 18.34 -22.62
C THR A 1 6.11 18.07 -21.77
N GLY A 2 6.02 18.56 -20.58
CA GLY A 2 4.88 18.35 -19.72
C GLY A 2 4.73 16.94 -19.20
N GLN A 3 5.74 16.10 -19.32
CA GLN A 3 5.69 14.84 -18.64
C GLN A 3 5.75 15.07 -17.16
N PRO A 4 4.78 14.55 -16.41
CA PRO A 4 4.91 14.61 -14.98
C PRO A 4 6.21 13.92 -14.64
N LEU A 5 7.07 14.66 -14.00
CA LEU A 5 8.25 14.06 -13.43
C LEU A 5 7.77 12.96 -12.54
N GLU A 6 8.18 11.75 -12.87
CA GLU A 6 7.93 10.66 -11.96
C GLU A 6 8.61 11.02 -10.66
N VAL A 7 7.80 11.31 -9.67
CA VAL A 7 8.35 11.52 -8.34
C VAL A 7 9.00 10.19 -7.98
N PRO A 8 10.30 10.17 -7.70
CA PRO A 8 10.92 8.93 -7.29
C PRO A 8 10.27 8.44 -6.01
N VAL A 9 9.53 7.34 -6.12
CA VAL A 9 8.95 6.70 -4.97
C VAL A 9 9.78 5.49 -4.68
N VAL A 10 10.55 5.58 -3.61
CA VAL A 10 11.40 4.50 -3.12
C VAL A 10 11.23 4.43 -1.62
N ASN A 11 11.25 3.23 -1.08
CA ASN A 11 11.06 3.01 0.34
C ASN A 11 12.06 1.96 0.83
N PRO A 12 13.37 2.25 0.74
CA PRO A 12 14.36 1.23 1.10
C PRO A 12 14.28 0.81 2.57
N SER A 13 14.05 1.76 3.47
CA SER A 13 13.92 1.44 4.89
C SER A 13 12.68 0.60 5.16
N LEU A 14 11.58 0.91 4.49
CA LEU A 14 10.35 0.12 4.60
C LEU A 14 10.58 -1.30 4.08
N ARG A 15 11.23 -1.45 2.93
CA ARG A 15 11.47 -2.77 2.37
C ARG A 15 12.37 -3.61 3.28
N CYS A 16 13.38 -2.98 3.87
CA CYS A 16 14.21 -3.66 4.88
C CYS A 16 13.37 -4.12 6.06
N ALA A 17 12.54 -3.23 6.60
CA ALA A 17 11.69 -3.57 7.74
C ALA A 17 10.71 -4.69 7.40
N MET A 18 10.14 -4.66 6.19
CA MET A 18 9.26 -5.73 5.71
C MET A 18 10.00 -7.07 5.66
N ALA A 19 11.19 -7.08 5.08
CA ALA A 19 11.96 -8.29 4.94
C ALA A 19 12.33 -8.89 6.29
N GLU A 20 12.77 -8.04 7.21
CA GLU A 20 13.15 -8.48 8.56
C GLU A 20 11.95 -9.05 9.32
N TYR A 21 10.82 -8.36 9.27
CA TYR A 21 9.61 -8.82 9.94
C TYR A 21 9.12 -10.14 9.35
N LEU A 22 9.04 -10.22 8.03
CA LEU A 22 8.56 -11.43 7.36
C LEU A 22 9.50 -12.61 7.58
N GLN A 23 10.79 -12.37 7.63
CA GLN A 23 11.75 -13.39 7.93
C GLN A 23 11.49 -13.98 9.32
N GLU A 24 11.24 -13.14 10.32
CA GLU A 24 10.96 -13.61 11.68
C GLU A 24 9.67 -14.42 11.76
N ILE A 25 8.59 -13.93 11.15
CA ILE A 25 7.31 -14.64 11.27
C ILE A 25 7.23 -15.90 10.42
N ARG A 26 7.98 -15.95 9.32
CA ARG A 26 7.99 -17.11 8.42
C ARG A 26 9.03 -18.15 8.79
N TRP A 27 9.96 -17.79 9.65
CA TRP A 27 10.99 -18.73 10.09
C TRP A 27 10.38 -19.71 11.08
N ASN A 28 10.30 -20.97 10.67
CA ASN A 28 9.65 -22.01 11.44
C ASN A 28 10.61 -22.65 12.45
N VAL A 29 11.25 -21.81 13.27
CA VAL A 29 12.17 -22.25 14.32
C VAL A 29 11.74 -21.57 15.62
N SER A 30 11.59 -22.38 16.67
CA SER A 30 11.27 -21.87 17.98
C SER A 30 12.56 -21.56 18.74
N TYR A 31 12.64 -20.36 19.30
CA TYR A 31 13.76 -19.96 20.14
C TYR A 31 13.25 -18.95 21.17
N SER A 32 14.00 -18.79 22.28
CA SER A 32 13.51 -18.08 23.46
C SER A 32 13.20 -16.59 23.21
N GLU A 33 13.93 -15.94 22.33
CA GLU A 33 13.76 -14.52 22.05
C GLU A 33 12.82 -14.23 20.90
N ARG A 34 12.19 -15.25 20.33
CA ARG A 34 11.37 -15.09 19.12
C ARG A 34 10.27 -14.06 19.26
N GLU A 35 9.49 -14.15 20.34
CA GLU A 35 8.38 -13.23 20.56
C GLU A 35 8.84 -11.78 20.67
N ALA A 36 9.93 -11.55 21.40
CA ALA A 36 10.50 -10.23 21.56
C ALA A 36 11.03 -9.70 20.21
N ASN A 37 11.67 -10.55 19.43
CA ASN A 37 12.19 -10.16 18.12
C ASN A 37 11.07 -9.85 17.13
N VAL A 38 10.00 -10.66 17.13
CA VAL A 38 8.83 -10.40 16.29
C VAL A 38 8.22 -9.04 16.64
N GLU A 39 8.06 -8.76 17.94
CA GLU A 39 7.51 -7.48 18.37
C GLU A 39 8.40 -6.30 17.99
N ALA A 40 9.71 -6.44 18.17
CA ALA A 40 10.66 -5.38 17.81
C ALA A 40 10.62 -5.10 16.30
N LYS A 41 10.60 -6.15 15.48
CA LYS A 41 10.53 -6.00 14.03
C LYS A 41 9.19 -5.43 13.59
N LYS A 42 8.11 -5.82 14.26
CA LYS A 42 6.78 -5.26 13.99
C LYS A 42 6.73 -3.76 14.31
N GLU A 43 7.29 -3.35 15.45
CA GLU A 43 7.32 -1.94 15.81
C GLU A 43 8.11 -1.11 14.78
N HIS A 44 9.24 -1.61 14.35
CA HIS A 44 10.03 -0.96 13.32
C HIS A 44 9.24 -0.86 12.02
N LEU A 45 8.58 -1.95 11.62
CA LEU A 45 7.74 -1.98 10.43
C LEU A 45 6.63 -0.95 10.50
N LYS A 46 5.93 -0.86 11.63
CA LYS A 46 4.84 0.10 11.79
C LYS A 46 5.33 1.55 11.64
N LYS A 47 6.49 1.86 12.21
CA LYS A 47 7.07 3.19 12.09
C LYS A 47 7.40 3.55 10.66
N GLU A 48 7.97 2.60 9.93
CA GLU A 48 8.30 2.82 8.51
C GLU A 48 7.04 2.97 7.67
N LEU A 49 6.00 2.18 7.96
CA LEU A 49 4.72 2.29 7.25
C LEU A 49 4.06 3.65 7.44
N LEU A 50 4.18 4.23 8.62
CA LEU A 50 3.62 5.55 8.89
C LEU A 50 4.26 6.67 8.08
N GLN A 51 5.51 6.49 7.67
CA GLN A 51 6.25 7.49 6.91
C GLN A 51 6.24 7.23 5.41
N ALA A 52 5.75 6.08 5.00
CA ALA A 52 5.88 5.62 3.63
C ALA A 52 4.99 6.38 2.66
N LYS A 53 5.46 6.51 1.43
CA LYS A 53 4.65 6.90 0.29
C LYS A 53 4.52 5.67 -0.58
N LEU A 54 3.30 5.25 -0.81
CA LEU A 54 3.04 4.00 -1.51
C LEU A 54 2.34 4.26 -2.84
N LEU A 55 2.63 3.42 -3.81
CA LEU A 55 2.02 3.51 -5.13
C LEU A 55 0.79 2.60 -5.16
N VAL A 56 -0.33 3.16 -5.61
CA VAL A 56 -1.59 2.42 -5.69
C VAL A 56 -2.11 2.52 -7.12
N PRO A 57 -2.36 1.39 -7.80
CA PRO A 57 -2.87 1.44 -9.15
C PRO A 57 -4.30 1.97 -9.19
N VAL A 58 -4.62 2.71 -10.24
CA VAL A 58 -5.94 3.32 -10.38
C VAL A 58 -6.32 3.35 -11.85
N LYS A 59 -7.61 3.17 -12.12
CA LYS A 59 -8.20 3.43 -13.43
C LYS A 59 -9.33 4.40 -13.27
N PHE A 60 -9.51 5.21 -14.30
CA PHE A 60 -10.69 6.06 -14.38
C PHE A 60 -11.79 5.27 -15.03
N GLU A 61 -12.93 5.16 -14.37
CA GLU A 61 -14.09 4.58 -15.01
C GLU A 61 -14.61 5.55 -16.04
N LYS A 62 -14.59 5.10 -17.29
CA LYS A 62 -15.24 5.86 -18.35
C LYS A 62 -16.72 5.60 -18.27
N THR A 63 -17.45 6.51 -17.67
CA THR A 63 -18.88 6.50 -17.81
C THR A 63 -19.19 6.91 -19.24
N GLU A 64 -20.07 6.16 -19.88
CA GLU A 64 -20.60 6.55 -21.16
C GLU A 64 -21.20 7.95 -21.03
N GLY A 65 -20.85 8.83 -21.93
CA GLY A 65 -21.30 10.22 -21.87
C GLY A 65 -20.31 11.18 -21.28
N LEU A 66 -19.15 10.71 -20.86
CA LEU A 66 -18.08 11.60 -20.49
C LEU A 66 -17.66 12.38 -21.72
N ASN A 67 -17.68 13.67 -21.60
CA ASN A 67 -17.29 14.57 -22.67
C ASN A 67 -15.88 14.26 -23.13
N LYS A 68 -15.77 13.84 -24.36
CA LYS A 68 -14.49 13.46 -24.94
C LYS A 68 -13.47 14.58 -24.99
N GLY A 69 -13.85 15.79 -24.60
CA GLY A 69 -12.94 16.91 -24.59
C GLY A 69 -12.42 17.28 -23.21
N GLN A 70 -12.88 16.64 -22.17
CA GLN A 70 -12.41 16.97 -20.83
C GLN A 70 -11.25 16.08 -20.43
N ASN A 71 -10.08 16.67 -20.52
CA ASN A 71 -8.86 15.98 -20.09
C ASN A 71 -8.51 16.29 -18.63
N THR A 72 -9.30 17.12 -17.97
CA THR A 72 -9.05 17.47 -16.59
C THR A 72 -9.95 16.66 -15.69
N ILE A 73 -9.35 16.06 -14.69
CA ILE A 73 -10.09 15.35 -13.66
C ILE A 73 -10.58 16.36 -12.68
N ASP A 74 -11.88 16.46 -12.58
CA ASP A 74 -12.51 17.29 -11.58
C ASP A 74 -12.41 16.57 -10.24
N ALA A 75 -11.91 17.25 -9.22
CA ALA A 75 -11.80 16.68 -7.88
C ALA A 75 -13.17 16.24 -7.34
N GLU A 76 -14.24 16.84 -7.83
CA GLU A 76 -15.59 16.45 -7.44
C GLU A 76 -16.03 15.12 -8.04
N LYS A 77 -15.26 14.59 -8.99
CA LYS A 77 -15.57 13.32 -9.66
C LYS A 77 -14.64 12.19 -9.24
N GLN A 78 -14.14 12.24 -8.01
CA GLN A 78 -13.33 11.16 -7.46
C GLN A 78 -14.08 9.83 -7.42
N ASP A 79 -15.40 9.87 -7.52
CA ASP A 79 -16.23 8.67 -7.58
C ASP A 79 -15.97 7.84 -8.83
N ASN A 80 -15.26 8.38 -9.81
CA ASN A 80 -14.95 7.68 -11.05
C ASN A 80 -13.61 6.95 -11.00
N LEU A 81 -12.95 6.97 -9.86
CA LEU A 81 -11.68 6.26 -9.70
C LEU A 81 -11.94 4.82 -9.31
N PHE A 82 -11.31 3.91 -10.02
CA PHE A 82 -11.39 2.50 -9.70
C PHE A 82 -10.04 2.01 -9.19
N PHE A 83 -10.04 1.47 -7.98
CA PHE A 83 -8.86 0.86 -7.37
C PHE A 83 -9.00 -0.65 -7.45
N PRO A 84 -8.13 -1.34 -8.20
CA PRO A 84 -8.28 -2.78 -8.39
C PRO A 84 -8.01 -3.56 -7.13
N ARG A 85 -8.48 -4.80 -7.12
CA ARG A 85 -8.21 -5.73 -6.01
C ARG A 85 -7.47 -6.94 -6.53
N ILE A 86 -6.67 -7.53 -5.66
CA ILE A 86 -6.05 -8.82 -5.90
C ILE A 86 -6.80 -9.83 -5.03
N GLU A 87 -7.17 -10.94 -5.63
CA GLU A 87 -7.91 -11.98 -4.94
C GLU A 87 -6.99 -13.16 -4.63
N ASN A 88 -7.10 -13.68 -3.40
CA ASN A 88 -6.33 -14.87 -3.02
C ASN A 88 -7.13 -16.15 -3.30
N ASN A 89 -6.55 -17.29 -2.94
CA ASN A 89 -7.18 -18.60 -3.19
C ASN A 89 -8.50 -18.80 -2.43
N GLU A 90 -8.72 -18.01 -1.40
CA GLU A 90 -9.96 -18.07 -0.60
C GLU A 90 -10.98 -17.03 -1.05
N HIS A 91 -10.76 -16.41 -2.21
CA HIS A 91 -11.60 -15.35 -2.77
C HIS A 91 -11.67 -14.08 -1.93
N LYS A 92 -10.68 -13.90 -1.06
CA LYS A 92 -10.56 -12.67 -0.29
C LYS A 92 -9.84 -11.63 -1.13
N GLN A 93 -10.33 -10.40 -1.09
CA GLN A 93 -9.82 -9.31 -1.91
C GLN A 93 -8.92 -8.38 -1.12
N PHE A 94 -7.83 -7.95 -1.76
CA PHE A 94 -6.82 -7.07 -1.16
C PHE A 94 -6.55 -5.89 -2.08
N LEU A 95 -6.41 -4.71 -1.51
CA LEU A 95 -5.93 -3.57 -2.28
C LEU A 95 -4.42 -3.68 -2.40
N PRO A 96 -3.88 -3.77 -3.63
CA PRO A 96 -2.43 -3.84 -3.79
C PRO A 96 -1.79 -2.46 -3.64
N MET A 97 -0.66 -2.42 -2.96
CA MET A 97 0.17 -1.22 -2.81
C MET A 97 1.61 -1.60 -3.09
N PHE A 98 2.39 -0.66 -3.56
CA PHE A 98 3.77 -0.93 -3.99
C PHE A 98 4.73 0.08 -3.40
N THR A 99 5.91 -0.39 -3.04
CA THR A 99 6.94 0.46 -2.43
C THR A 99 7.70 1.28 -3.45
N ASP A 100 7.69 0.87 -4.71
CA ASP A 100 8.43 1.53 -5.77
C ASP A 100 7.89 1.14 -7.14
N TRP A 101 8.36 1.84 -8.16
CA TRP A 101 7.89 1.63 -9.53
C TRP A 101 8.24 0.25 -10.09
N LEU A 102 9.36 -0.34 -9.68
CA LEU A 102 9.73 -1.67 -10.14
C LEU A 102 8.73 -2.72 -9.68
N GLU A 103 8.31 -2.62 -8.41
CA GLU A 103 7.29 -3.53 -7.89
C GLU A 103 5.94 -3.30 -8.55
N PHE A 104 5.58 -2.04 -8.74
CA PHE A 104 4.33 -1.69 -9.43
C PHE A 104 4.27 -2.31 -10.82
N GLN A 105 5.34 -2.16 -11.59
CA GLN A 105 5.38 -2.63 -12.97
C GLN A 105 5.33 -4.15 -13.11
N LYS A 106 5.66 -4.87 -12.05
CA LYS A 106 5.53 -6.34 -12.06
C LYS A 106 4.07 -6.79 -12.16
N ALA A 107 3.16 -6.01 -11.63
CA ALA A 107 1.75 -6.39 -11.55
C ALA A 107 0.86 -5.56 -12.48
N TYR A 108 1.20 -4.32 -12.72
CA TYR A 108 0.36 -3.38 -13.46
C TYR A 108 1.17 -2.65 -14.51
N LYS A 109 0.70 -2.70 -15.75
CA LYS A 109 1.37 -2.01 -16.84
C LYS A 109 1.06 -0.52 -16.78
N ARG A 110 2.09 0.31 -16.81
CA ARG A 110 1.94 1.76 -16.73
C ARG A 110 1.15 2.34 -17.89
N GLU A 111 1.14 1.66 -19.03
CA GLU A 111 0.36 2.09 -20.19
C GLU A 111 -1.14 1.88 -20.00
N GLU A 112 -1.51 0.98 -19.12
CA GLU A 112 -2.91 0.62 -18.88
C GLU A 112 -3.45 1.18 -17.57
N TRP A 113 -2.58 1.47 -16.63
CA TRP A 113 -2.97 1.84 -15.28
C TRP A 113 -2.33 3.15 -14.87
N GLY A 114 -3.13 4.02 -14.28
CA GLY A 114 -2.60 5.17 -13.57
C GLY A 114 -2.08 4.76 -12.21
N CYS A 115 -1.49 5.70 -11.51
CA CYS A 115 -0.94 5.45 -10.20
C CYS A 115 -1.17 6.66 -9.29
N MET A 116 -1.64 6.39 -8.09
CA MET A 116 -1.74 7.41 -7.04
C MET A 116 -0.63 7.16 -6.03
N VAL A 117 -0.04 8.25 -5.54
CA VAL A 117 0.94 8.15 -4.46
C VAL A 117 0.20 8.49 -3.17
N PHE A 118 0.07 7.51 -2.32
CA PHE A 118 -0.69 7.65 -1.08
C PHE A 118 0.19 7.40 0.15
N SER A 119 -0.13 8.10 1.24
CA SER A 119 0.27 7.63 2.56
C SER A 119 -0.48 6.33 2.85
N LEU A 120 -0.03 5.60 3.85
CA LEU A 120 -0.76 4.39 4.24
C LEU A 120 -2.21 4.70 4.62
N ALA A 121 -2.44 5.78 5.35
CA ALA A 121 -3.80 6.16 5.78
C ALA A 121 -4.70 6.38 4.57
N ASP A 122 -4.22 7.10 3.55
CA ASP A 122 -5.00 7.37 2.35
C ASP A 122 -5.25 6.08 1.56
N GLY A 123 -4.25 5.21 1.49
CA GLY A 123 -4.41 3.91 0.85
C GLY A 123 -5.47 3.05 1.53
N LEU A 124 -5.48 3.05 2.85
CA LEU A 124 -6.48 2.27 3.60
C LEU A 124 -7.89 2.82 3.41
N ARG A 125 -8.03 4.13 3.23
CA ARG A 125 -9.33 4.71 2.86
C ARG A 125 -9.77 4.24 1.49
N ALA A 126 -8.85 4.21 0.53
CA ALA A 126 -9.16 3.70 -0.81
C ALA A 126 -9.54 2.21 -0.78
N ALA A 127 -9.01 1.47 0.18
CA ALA A 127 -9.36 0.06 0.35
C ALA A 127 -10.79 -0.15 0.85
N ALA A 128 -11.39 0.87 1.43
CA ALA A 128 -12.82 0.88 1.84
C ALA A 128 -13.21 -0.33 2.69
N GLY A 129 -12.37 -0.68 3.65
CA GLY A 129 -12.61 -1.80 4.56
C GLY A 129 -11.96 -3.12 4.15
N ASP A 130 -11.50 -3.23 2.91
CA ASP A 130 -10.75 -4.42 2.49
C ASP A 130 -9.33 -4.36 3.06
N PRO A 131 -8.71 -5.50 3.31
CA PRO A 131 -7.30 -5.51 3.68
C PRO A 131 -6.43 -5.06 2.50
N ALA A 132 -5.19 -4.69 2.79
CA ALA A 132 -4.23 -4.29 1.78
C ALA A 132 -3.07 -5.29 1.76
N VAL A 133 -2.34 -5.30 0.65
CA VAL A 133 -1.13 -6.10 0.51
C VAL A 133 -0.06 -5.25 -0.13
N ILE A 134 1.14 -5.26 0.44
CA ILE A 134 2.27 -4.50 -0.09
C ILE A 134 3.20 -5.43 -0.84
N ASN A 135 3.53 -5.08 -2.08
CA ASN A 135 4.40 -5.85 -2.97
C ASN A 135 3.94 -7.30 -3.07
N PRO A 136 2.72 -7.53 -3.62
CA PRO A 136 2.12 -8.87 -3.62
C PRO A 136 2.93 -9.93 -4.37
N LEU A 137 3.77 -9.53 -5.30
CA LEU A 137 4.58 -10.48 -6.08
C LEU A 137 5.97 -10.70 -5.51
N THR A 138 6.33 -10.03 -4.43
CA THR A 138 7.66 -10.12 -3.84
C THR A 138 7.53 -10.43 -2.35
N GLU A 139 7.54 -9.40 -1.50
CA GLU A 139 7.43 -9.61 -0.04
C GLU A 139 6.05 -10.13 0.36
N ASN A 140 5.03 -9.69 -0.33
CA ASN A 140 3.66 -10.10 -0.07
C ASN A 140 3.24 -9.85 1.39
N LEU A 141 3.42 -8.61 1.83
CA LEU A 141 3.07 -8.22 3.19
C LEU A 141 1.57 -7.93 3.28
N ILE A 142 0.86 -8.75 4.02
CA ILE A 142 -0.58 -8.59 4.23
C ILE A 142 -0.80 -7.64 5.40
N LEU A 143 -1.58 -6.59 5.16
CA LEU A 143 -2.00 -5.68 6.22
C LEU A 143 -3.41 -6.09 6.66
N ASP A 144 -3.46 -7.00 7.62
CA ASP A 144 -4.75 -7.48 8.14
C ASP A 144 -5.34 -6.48 9.14
N ARG A 145 -6.55 -6.77 9.61
CA ARG A 145 -7.24 -5.86 10.53
C ARG A 145 -6.47 -5.60 11.80
N ALA A 146 -5.83 -6.61 12.35
CA ALA A 146 -5.08 -6.47 13.60
C ALA A 146 -3.91 -5.51 13.41
N LEU A 147 -3.14 -5.68 12.35
CA LEU A 147 -2.01 -4.82 12.07
C LEU A 147 -2.46 -3.40 11.74
N VAL A 148 -3.52 -3.26 10.95
CA VAL A 148 -4.08 -1.94 10.63
C VAL A 148 -4.53 -1.22 11.90
N LYS A 149 -5.17 -1.92 12.81
CA LYS A 149 -5.59 -1.35 14.08
C LYS A 149 -4.40 -0.86 14.91
N GLU A 150 -3.35 -1.66 15.00
CA GLU A 150 -2.12 -1.28 15.72
C GLU A 150 -1.48 -0.04 15.10
N ILE A 151 -1.45 0.03 13.76
CA ILE A 151 -0.90 1.18 13.05
C ILE A 151 -1.74 2.42 13.31
N ALA A 152 -3.06 2.29 13.29
CA ALA A 152 -3.97 3.40 13.56
C ALA A 152 -3.79 3.94 14.97
N GLU A 153 -3.61 3.06 15.95
CA GLU A 153 -3.35 3.45 17.33
C GLU A 153 -2.02 4.20 17.46
N MET A 154 -1.00 3.73 16.77
CA MET A 154 0.29 4.39 16.73
C MET A 154 0.20 5.79 16.11
N TYR A 155 -0.57 5.92 15.04
CA TYR A 155 -0.79 7.19 14.37
C TYR A 155 -1.48 8.19 15.31
N ARG A 156 -2.49 7.76 16.04
CA ARG A 156 -3.19 8.61 17.01
C ARG A 156 -2.27 9.08 18.13
N SER A 157 -1.43 8.19 18.64
CA SER A 157 -0.45 8.53 19.67
C SER A 157 0.55 9.56 19.17
N SER A 158 1.03 9.37 17.96
CA SER A 158 1.98 10.28 17.33
C SER A 158 1.36 11.67 17.13
N SER A 159 0.10 11.70 16.72
CA SER A 159 -0.64 12.93 16.46
C SER A 159 -0.91 13.72 17.74
N LYS A 160 -1.12 13.04 18.88
CA LYS A 160 -1.34 13.67 20.17
C LYS A 160 -0.07 14.29 20.77
N ASN A 161 1.07 13.81 20.35
CA ASN A 161 2.37 14.27 20.85
C ASN A 161 3.01 15.34 19.96
N ALA A 162 2.33 15.72 18.91
CA ALA A 162 2.85 16.73 17.98
C ALA A 162 2.50 18.15 18.43
#